data_d381c658f47bbcd7f3aceb627d50fdb9
#
_entry.id   d381c658f47bbcd7f3aceb627d50fdb9
#
_cell.length_a   1.000
_cell.length_b   1.000
_cell.length_c   1.000
_cell.angle_alpha   90.00
_cell.angle_beta   90.00
_cell.angle_gamma   90.00
#
_symmetry.space_group_name_H-M   'P 1'
#
loop_
_entity.id
_entity.type
_entity.pdbx_description
1 polymer ?
#
loop_
_entity_poly.entity_id
_entity_poly.type
_entity_poly.pdbx_seq_one_letter_code
_entity_poly.pdbx_strand_id
1 'polypeptide(L)'
;MNKKTRNIITSFALLLLLFGAWGVWTVYSLFFTQAFDINQSVKIYVDRDDDLDSVCCKIKETAHPKTMKGFRLLAEKNGYASRIKTGCFEIKPTDNVRYLERRLRLGYQTPVKLTVGSVRTLDRLARNVSEQLMLDSMEIAFLLADTAYVRQLGYSLQTLPALFIPNTYEVYWNMDANQFVQRMLKENKTFWTEQRLKKAETIGLTPVQVSTLASIVEEETAVNEEKPMVAGLYINRLKRGMLLQADPTVKFSLKEFGLRRILFKHLEVDSPYNTYRYAGLPPGPIRVPSIVGIESVLNYAHHN
;
A
#
# COMPACT_ATOMS: atom_id res chain seq x y z
N MET A 1 16.77 2.05 76.98
CA MET A 1 17.18 2.78 75.67
C MET A 1 17.02 4.28 75.97
N ASN A 2 18.09 5.03 75.82
CA ASN A 2 18.11 6.47 76.08
C ASN A 2 17.24 7.22 75.00
N LYS A 3 16.50 8.28 75.46
CA LYS A 3 15.59 9.04 74.59
C LYS A 3 16.29 9.57 73.26
N LYS A 4 17.57 9.90 73.35
CA LYS A 4 18.43 10.24 72.22
C LYS A 4 18.62 9.10 71.25
N THR A 5 18.92 7.89 71.69
CA THR A 5 19.12 6.69 70.90
C THR A 5 17.83 6.28 70.18
N ARG A 6 16.68 6.39 70.82
CA ARG A 6 15.37 6.15 70.23
C ARG A 6 15.06 7.14 69.09
N ASN A 7 15.32 8.42 69.29
CA ASN A 7 15.10 9.45 68.26
C ASN A 7 16.02 9.24 67.05
N ILE A 8 17.28 8.84 67.27
CA ILE A 8 18.21 8.53 66.15
C ILE A 8 17.70 7.32 65.36
N ILE A 9 17.25 6.25 66.00
CA ILE A 9 16.71 5.04 65.34
C ILE A 9 15.42 5.38 64.58
N THR A 10 14.51 6.18 65.16
CA THR A 10 13.28 6.59 64.49
C THR A 10 13.58 7.51 63.28
N SER A 11 14.53 8.44 63.40
CA SER A 11 14.94 9.28 62.25
C SER A 11 15.58 8.47 61.13
N PHE A 12 16.40 7.48 61.45
CA PHE A 12 17.03 6.60 60.47
C PHE A 12 15.99 5.71 59.78
N ALA A 13 15.04 5.17 60.52
CA ALA A 13 13.93 4.38 59.98
C ALA A 13 13.05 5.25 59.03
N LEU A 14 12.78 6.50 59.42
CA LEU A 14 12.03 7.44 58.55
C LEU A 14 12.77 7.77 57.27
N LEU A 15 14.09 7.99 57.35
CA LEU A 15 14.94 8.23 56.16
C LEU A 15 14.94 7.01 55.19
N LEU A 16 15.02 5.79 55.75
CA LEU A 16 14.93 4.56 54.92
C LEU A 16 13.56 4.43 54.25
N LEU A 17 12.47 4.77 54.93
CA LEU A 17 11.13 4.76 54.35
C LEU A 17 10.98 5.81 53.26
N LEU A 18 11.50 7.04 53.45
CA LEU A 18 11.49 8.08 52.45
C LEU A 18 12.33 7.71 51.22
N PHE A 19 13.49 7.10 51.44
CA PHE A 19 14.34 6.63 50.34
C PHE A 19 13.71 5.48 49.58
N GLY A 20 13.05 4.55 50.27
CA GLY A 20 12.27 3.47 49.67
C GLY A 20 11.09 4.01 48.84
N ALA A 21 10.32 4.95 49.39
CA ALA A 21 9.20 5.58 48.71
C ALA A 21 9.69 6.37 47.47
N TRP A 22 10.81 7.09 47.55
CA TRP A 22 11.43 7.76 46.46
C TRP A 22 11.89 6.79 45.35
N GLY A 23 12.49 5.66 45.74
CA GLY A 23 12.86 4.59 44.81
C GLY A 23 11.67 3.99 44.06
N VAL A 24 10.59 3.68 44.78
CA VAL A 24 9.33 3.20 44.18
C VAL A 24 8.72 4.24 43.24
N TRP A 25 8.69 5.51 43.66
CA TRP A 25 8.21 6.60 42.82
C TRP A 25 9.04 6.74 41.54
N THR A 26 10.36 6.66 41.62
CA THR A 26 11.26 6.75 40.47
C THR A 26 11.01 5.61 39.49
N VAL A 27 10.88 4.37 39.98
CA VAL A 27 10.54 3.22 39.14
C VAL A 27 9.16 3.40 38.50
N TYR A 28 8.16 3.80 39.28
CA TYR A 28 6.82 4.04 38.79
C TYR A 28 6.80 5.12 37.72
N SER A 29 7.44 6.25 37.95
CA SER A 29 7.52 7.37 37.00
C SER A 29 8.25 6.99 35.71
N LEU A 30 9.26 6.12 35.78
CA LEU A 30 10.06 5.71 34.64
C LEU A 30 9.29 4.77 33.68
N PHE A 31 8.42 3.92 34.20
CA PHE A 31 7.81 2.85 33.40
C PHE A 31 6.30 3.00 33.19
N PHE A 32 5.57 3.66 34.09
CA PHE A 32 4.12 3.62 34.12
C PHE A 32 3.44 4.98 33.88
N THR A 33 4.18 6.07 33.98
CA THR A 33 3.63 7.38 33.65
C THR A 33 3.71 7.67 32.15
N GLN A 34 2.94 8.65 31.70
CA GLN A 34 3.00 9.18 30.33
C GLN A 34 4.44 9.62 30.02
N ALA A 35 4.99 9.04 28.95
CA ALA A 35 6.41 9.18 28.64
C ALA A 35 6.70 10.20 27.52
N PHE A 36 5.71 10.53 26.69
CA PHE A 36 5.89 11.27 25.43
C PHE A 36 5.26 12.65 25.51
N ASP A 37 5.95 13.65 24.95
CA ASP A 37 5.49 15.04 24.89
C ASP A 37 4.98 15.34 23.47
N ILE A 38 3.83 14.74 23.15
CA ILE A 38 3.14 14.87 21.87
C ILE A 38 1.65 15.13 22.10
N ASN A 39 1.03 15.96 21.24
CA ASN A 39 -0.38 16.31 21.32
C ASN A 39 -1.28 15.36 20.50
N GLN A 40 -0.70 14.64 19.55
CA GLN A 40 -1.39 13.70 18.66
C GLN A 40 -0.55 12.44 18.47
N SER A 41 -1.20 11.36 18.05
CA SER A 41 -0.49 10.11 17.71
C SER A 41 0.49 10.33 16.57
N VAL A 42 1.69 9.79 16.74
CA VAL A 42 2.76 9.81 15.72
C VAL A 42 3.14 8.40 15.33
N LYS A 43 3.73 8.24 14.14
CA LYS A 43 4.17 6.93 13.65
C LYS A 43 5.69 6.90 13.54
N ILE A 44 6.27 5.78 13.95
CA ILE A 44 7.67 5.46 13.70
C ILE A 44 7.76 4.26 12.75
N TYR A 45 8.75 4.28 11.89
CA TYR A 45 9.03 3.23 10.91
C TYR A 45 10.35 2.56 11.27
N VAL A 46 10.28 1.27 11.59
CA VAL A 46 11.45 0.46 11.95
C VAL A 46 11.85 -0.38 10.74
N ASP A 47 13.03 -0.11 10.20
CA ASP A 47 13.59 -0.73 9.01
C ASP A 47 14.36 -2.04 9.31
N ARG A 48 14.83 -2.71 8.25
CA ARG A 48 15.59 -3.98 8.35
C ARG A 48 16.98 -3.79 8.96
N ASP A 49 17.57 -2.64 8.78
CA ASP A 49 18.91 -2.26 9.23
C ASP A 49 18.91 -1.47 10.55
N ASP A 50 17.75 -1.24 11.14
CA ASP A 50 17.65 -0.58 12.44
C ASP A 50 18.16 -1.47 13.58
N ASP A 51 19.02 -0.89 14.40
CA ASP A 51 19.41 -1.38 15.72
C ASP A 51 18.65 -0.65 16.84
N LEU A 52 18.95 -0.98 18.09
CA LEU A 52 18.30 -0.34 19.25
C LEU A 52 18.57 1.17 19.30
N ASP A 53 19.75 1.61 18.87
CA ASP A 53 20.11 3.02 18.90
C ASP A 53 19.34 3.80 17.82
N SER A 54 19.23 3.25 16.63
CA SER A 54 18.42 3.80 15.52
C SER A 54 16.95 3.95 15.93
N VAL A 55 16.37 2.89 16.52
CA VAL A 55 14.98 2.92 17.03
C VAL A 55 14.82 3.99 18.10
N CYS A 56 15.76 4.09 19.06
CA CYS A 56 15.75 5.13 20.08
C CYS A 56 15.86 6.54 19.50
N CYS A 57 16.64 6.71 18.42
CA CYS A 57 16.77 8.00 17.72
C CYS A 57 15.43 8.37 17.06
N LYS A 58 14.84 7.46 16.30
CA LYS A 58 13.51 7.64 15.68
C LYS A 58 12.42 8.00 16.69
N ILE A 59 12.40 7.34 17.87
CA ILE A 59 11.46 7.66 18.94
C ILE A 59 11.71 9.07 19.49
N LYS A 60 12.98 9.47 19.70
CA LYS A 60 13.32 10.80 20.22
C LYS A 60 12.88 11.93 19.27
N GLU A 61 13.17 11.75 17.98
CA GLU A 61 12.86 12.75 16.95
C GLU A 61 11.37 12.92 16.72
N THR A 62 10.60 11.81 16.84
CA THR A 62 9.19 11.80 16.45
C THR A 62 8.26 12.01 17.66
N ALA A 63 8.59 11.44 18.82
CA ALA A 63 7.69 11.38 19.98
C ALA A 63 8.19 12.17 21.20
N HIS A 64 9.35 12.80 21.13
CA HIS A 64 9.91 13.68 22.18
C HIS A 64 9.77 13.11 23.61
N PRO A 65 10.36 11.93 23.89
CA PRO A 65 10.23 11.30 25.19
C PRO A 65 10.95 12.10 26.28
N LYS A 66 10.37 12.17 27.48
CA LYS A 66 11.01 12.79 28.66
C LYS A 66 12.36 12.15 28.99
N THR A 67 12.47 10.84 28.78
CA THR A 67 13.71 10.07 28.93
C THR A 67 13.62 8.73 28.19
N MET A 68 14.75 8.27 27.63
CA MET A 68 14.86 6.93 27.01
C MET A 68 15.40 5.86 27.94
N LYS A 69 15.79 6.21 29.18
CA LYS A 69 16.42 5.26 30.12
C LYS A 69 15.55 4.03 30.38
N GLY A 70 14.26 4.25 30.65
CA GLY A 70 13.32 3.16 30.91
C GLY A 70 13.09 2.28 29.68
N PHE A 71 13.02 2.86 28.47
CA PHE A 71 12.86 2.12 27.24
C PHE A 71 14.08 1.21 26.96
N ARG A 72 15.30 1.75 27.05
CA ARG A 72 16.53 0.97 26.84
C ARG A 72 16.64 -0.18 27.80
N LEU A 73 16.39 0.06 29.09
CA LEU A 73 16.43 -0.97 30.13
C LEU A 73 15.43 -2.10 29.86
N LEU A 74 14.21 -1.78 29.43
CA LEU A 74 13.21 -2.81 29.09
C LEU A 74 13.58 -3.54 27.81
N ALA A 75 14.04 -2.82 26.77
CA ALA A 75 14.44 -3.38 25.49
C ALA A 75 15.56 -4.42 25.64
N GLU A 76 16.57 -4.10 26.44
CA GLU A 76 17.68 -5.02 26.76
C GLU A 76 17.20 -6.21 27.59
N LYS A 77 16.50 -5.95 28.71
CA LYS A 77 16.01 -6.98 29.62
C LYS A 77 15.06 -7.97 28.95
N ASN A 78 14.19 -7.50 28.06
CA ASN A 78 13.18 -8.32 27.40
C ASN A 78 13.66 -8.88 26.04
N GLY A 79 14.92 -8.65 25.66
CA GLY A 79 15.53 -9.19 24.44
C GLY A 79 15.05 -8.52 23.14
N TYR A 80 14.46 -7.32 23.22
CA TYR A 80 14.08 -6.57 22.02
C TYR A 80 15.31 -6.11 21.24
N ALA A 81 16.36 -5.68 21.94
CA ALA A 81 17.62 -5.23 21.32
C ALA A 81 18.25 -6.27 20.38
N SER A 82 18.04 -7.57 20.64
CA SER A 82 18.56 -8.66 19.79
C SER A 82 17.57 -9.15 18.73
N ARG A 83 16.33 -8.69 18.74
CA ARG A 83 15.24 -9.15 17.86
C ARG A 83 14.33 -8.01 17.46
N ILE A 84 14.90 -6.98 16.86
CA ILE A 84 14.15 -5.83 16.37
C ILE A 84 13.20 -6.28 15.24
N LYS A 85 11.94 -5.91 15.36
CA LYS A 85 10.91 -6.22 14.38
C LYS A 85 10.63 -5.00 13.53
N THR A 86 10.71 -5.17 12.23
CA THR A 86 10.39 -4.14 11.26
C THR A 86 8.89 -3.82 11.25
N GLY A 87 8.53 -2.62 10.87
CA GLY A 87 7.14 -2.22 10.70
C GLY A 87 6.85 -0.77 11.04
N CYS A 88 5.60 -0.38 10.88
CA CYS A 88 5.08 0.91 11.30
C CYS A 88 4.40 0.78 12.67
N PHE A 89 4.80 1.61 13.64
CA PHE A 89 4.26 1.58 14.99
C PHE A 89 3.77 2.97 15.41
N GLU A 90 2.55 3.03 15.91
CA GLU A 90 1.96 4.24 16.43
C GLU A 90 2.42 4.46 17.88
N ILE A 91 2.75 5.71 18.22
CA ILE A 91 2.99 6.18 19.58
C ILE A 91 1.89 7.18 19.91
N LYS A 92 1.16 6.92 20.99
CA LYS A 92 0.06 7.77 21.45
C LYS A 92 0.51 8.71 22.55
N PRO A 93 -0.12 9.88 22.70
CA PRO A 93 0.16 10.81 23.81
C PRO A 93 0.03 10.13 25.20
N THR A 94 -0.88 9.18 25.31
CA THR A 94 -1.15 8.45 26.58
C THR A 94 -0.24 7.26 26.83
N ASP A 95 0.62 6.91 25.87
CA ASP A 95 1.50 5.74 25.99
C ASP A 95 2.57 5.99 27.07
N ASN A 96 2.89 4.91 27.80
CA ASN A 96 4.07 4.84 28.63
C ASN A 96 5.15 3.98 27.94
N VAL A 97 6.35 4.02 28.49
CA VAL A 97 7.51 3.30 27.95
C VAL A 97 7.26 1.79 27.84
N ARG A 98 6.56 1.20 28.81
CA ARG A 98 6.26 -0.23 28.83
C ARG A 98 5.32 -0.65 27.70
N TYR A 99 4.30 0.16 27.42
CA TYR A 99 3.37 -0.14 26.30
C TYR A 99 4.07 -0.02 24.95
N LEU A 100 4.91 0.99 24.76
CA LEU A 100 5.67 1.15 23.53
C LEU A 100 6.64 -0.02 23.32
N GLU A 101 7.46 -0.37 24.35
CA GLU A 101 8.39 -1.49 24.25
C GLU A 101 7.67 -2.79 23.90
N ARG A 102 6.57 -3.07 24.59
CA ARG A 102 5.77 -4.28 24.33
C ARG A 102 5.22 -4.31 22.91
N ARG A 103 4.74 -3.16 22.39
CA ARG A 103 4.21 -3.03 21.01
C ARG A 103 5.30 -3.33 19.99
N LEU A 104 6.47 -2.74 20.16
CA LEU A 104 7.63 -2.96 19.29
C LEU A 104 8.13 -4.41 19.36
N ARG A 105 8.36 -4.93 20.56
CA ARG A 105 8.87 -6.28 20.79
C ARG A 105 7.94 -7.36 20.27
N LEU A 106 6.63 -7.22 20.45
CA LEU A 106 5.66 -8.19 19.96
C LEU A 106 5.34 -7.98 18.47
N GLY A 107 5.70 -6.84 17.88
CA GLY A 107 5.44 -6.52 16.48
C GLY A 107 3.96 -6.16 16.23
N TYR A 108 3.31 -5.49 17.18
CA TYR A 108 1.94 -4.99 17.00
C TYR A 108 1.98 -3.73 16.15
N GLN A 109 2.05 -3.94 14.84
CA GLN A 109 2.10 -2.88 13.85
C GLN A 109 0.77 -2.14 13.72
N THR A 110 0.87 -0.89 13.33
CA THR A 110 -0.26 -0.06 12.90
C THR A 110 -0.30 -0.07 11.36
N PRO A 111 -1.44 -0.39 10.74
CA PRO A 111 -1.56 -0.35 9.30
C PRO A 111 -1.26 1.04 8.72
N VAL A 112 -0.72 1.05 7.51
CA VAL A 112 -0.51 2.26 6.71
C VAL A 112 -1.45 2.26 5.51
N LYS A 113 -1.75 3.45 4.99
CA LYS A 113 -2.53 3.60 3.76
C LYS A 113 -1.59 3.49 2.56
N LEU A 114 -1.81 2.47 1.73
CA LEU A 114 -1.16 2.27 0.43
C LEU A 114 -2.11 2.72 -0.66
N THR A 115 -1.73 3.72 -1.44
CA THR A 115 -2.49 4.15 -2.61
C THR A 115 -1.93 3.51 -3.88
N VAL A 116 -2.72 2.63 -4.48
CA VAL A 116 -2.46 2.05 -5.78
C VAL A 116 -3.19 2.88 -6.83
N GLY A 117 -2.44 3.55 -7.68
CA GLY A 117 -2.99 4.44 -8.71
C GLY A 117 -3.21 3.76 -10.06
N SER A 118 -3.99 4.43 -10.92
CA SER A 118 -4.11 4.09 -12.33
C SER A 118 -2.84 4.53 -13.07
N VAL A 119 -2.03 3.58 -13.51
CA VAL A 119 -0.70 3.81 -14.13
C VAL A 119 -0.59 3.08 -15.47
N ARG A 120 0.26 3.60 -16.36
CA ARG A 120 0.44 3.03 -17.70
C ARG A 120 1.33 1.79 -17.74
N THR A 121 2.25 1.64 -16.77
CA THR A 121 3.19 0.52 -16.76
C THR A 121 3.27 -0.09 -15.37
N LEU A 122 3.55 -1.40 -15.30
CA LEU A 122 3.75 -2.10 -14.03
C LEU A 122 5.04 -1.66 -13.33
N ASP A 123 6.07 -1.21 -14.07
CA ASP A 123 7.28 -0.61 -13.48
C ASP A 123 6.95 0.69 -12.72
N ARG A 124 6.02 1.49 -13.26
CA ARG A 124 5.56 2.69 -12.56
C ARG A 124 4.75 2.32 -11.32
N LEU A 125 3.93 1.27 -11.40
CA LEU A 125 3.23 0.73 -10.24
C LEU A 125 4.21 0.28 -9.17
N ALA A 126 5.22 -0.50 -9.53
CA ALA A 126 6.24 -1.00 -8.60
C ALA A 126 6.95 0.15 -7.88
N ARG A 127 7.38 1.19 -8.62
CA ARG A 127 7.98 2.40 -8.03
C ARG A 127 7.03 3.13 -7.08
N ASN A 128 5.78 3.37 -7.48
CA ASN A 128 4.82 4.07 -6.63
C ASN A 128 4.51 3.31 -5.34
N VAL A 129 4.54 1.97 -5.36
CA VAL A 129 4.35 1.13 -4.18
C VAL A 129 5.58 1.16 -3.28
N SER A 130 6.78 1.09 -3.85
CA SER A 130 8.03 1.12 -3.07
C SER A 130 8.28 2.47 -2.38
N GLU A 131 7.76 3.57 -2.91
CA GLU A 131 7.81 4.89 -2.27
C GLU A 131 6.94 4.96 -1.00
N GLN A 132 6.00 4.03 -0.81
CA GLN A 132 5.04 4.04 0.30
C GLN A 132 5.27 2.92 1.32
N LEU A 133 6.00 1.87 0.97
CA LEU A 133 6.24 0.67 1.78
C LEU A 133 7.74 0.37 1.91
N MET A 134 8.09 -0.52 2.84
CA MET A 134 9.45 -1.05 2.98
C MET A 134 9.74 -2.12 1.90
N LEU A 135 9.42 -1.83 0.66
CA LEU A 135 9.58 -2.74 -0.48
C LEU A 135 10.51 -2.15 -1.51
N ASP A 136 11.39 -2.98 -2.09
CA ASP A 136 12.15 -2.58 -3.26
C ASP A 136 11.29 -2.71 -4.53
N SER A 137 11.32 -1.66 -5.36
CA SER A 137 10.65 -1.66 -6.67
C SER A 137 11.11 -2.78 -7.59
N MET A 138 12.37 -3.19 -7.49
CA MET A 138 12.94 -4.29 -8.28
C MET A 138 12.38 -5.65 -7.83
N GLU A 139 12.17 -5.87 -6.53
CA GLU A 139 11.54 -7.10 -6.03
C GLU A 139 10.12 -7.27 -6.61
N ILE A 140 9.34 -6.17 -6.64
CA ILE A 140 8.01 -6.18 -7.24
C ILE A 140 8.09 -6.41 -8.75
N ALA A 141 8.97 -5.68 -9.44
CA ALA A 141 9.11 -5.78 -10.90
C ALA A 141 9.53 -7.19 -11.35
N PHE A 142 10.49 -7.82 -10.67
CA PHE A 142 10.90 -9.18 -10.97
C PHE A 142 9.76 -10.19 -10.76
N LEU A 143 9.00 -10.06 -9.67
CA LEU A 143 7.88 -10.93 -9.40
C LEU A 143 6.77 -10.80 -10.45
N LEU A 144 6.47 -9.57 -10.91
CA LEU A 144 5.48 -9.29 -11.93
C LEU A 144 5.94 -9.67 -13.35
N ALA A 145 7.24 -9.84 -13.57
CA ALA A 145 7.82 -10.31 -14.83
C ALA A 145 7.94 -11.86 -14.89
N ASP A 146 7.83 -12.54 -13.76
CA ASP A 146 7.90 -14.00 -13.70
C ASP A 146 6.62 -14.63 -14.30
N THR A 147 6.76 -15.19 -15.49
CA THR A 147 5.67 -15.79 -16.26
C THR A 147 5.02 -16.97 -15.52
N ALA A 148 5.82 -17.77 -14.79
CA ALA A 148 5.29 -18.92 -14.05
C ALA A 148 4.44 -18.46 -12.86
N TYR A 149 4.93 -17.48 -12.10
CA TYR A 149 4.19 -16.87 -11.01
C TYR A 149 2.89 -16.20 -11.49
N VAL A 150 2.96 -15.40 -12.55
CA VAL A 150 1.80 -14.70 -13.11
C VAL A 150 0.72 -15.67 -13.60
N ARG A 151 1.11 -16.81 -14.19
CA ARG A 151 0.16 -17.90 -14.58
C ARG A 151 -0.53 -18.51 -13.36
N GLN A 152 0.16 -18.70 -12.25
CA GLN A 152 -0.45 -19.22 -11.02
C GLN A 152 -1.52 -18.25 -10.45
N LEU A 153 -1.40 -16.95 -10.72
CA LEU A 153 -2.42 -15.97 -10.38
C LEU A 153 -3.65 -16.02 -11.32
N GLY A 154 -3.59 -16.76 -12.43
CA GLY A 154 -4.64 -16.84 -13.45
C GLY A 154 -4.53 -15.76 -14.54
N TYR A 155 -3.36 -15.14 -14.68
CA TYR A 155 -3.11 -14.08 -15.66
C TYR A 155 -1.97 -14.46 -16.62
N SER A 156 -1.85 -13.70 -17.72
CA SER A 156 -0.64 -13.61 -18.54
C SER A 156 0.03 -12.27 -18.30
N LEU A 157 1.27 -12.08 -18.79
CA LEU A 157 1.94 -10.78 -18.70
C LEU A 157 1.12 -9.65 -19.35
N GLN A 158 0.38 -9.97 -20.43
CA GLN A 158 -0.47 -9.02 -21.14
C GLN A 158 -1.70 -8.63 -20.32
N THR A 159 -2.30 -9.59 -19.60
CA THR A 159 -3.53 -9.38 -18.84
C THR A 159 -3.29 -8.95 -17.39
N LEU A 160 -2.05 -9.03 -16.91
CA LEU A 160 -1.68 -8.73 -15.52
C LEU A 160 -2.09 -7.32 -15.04
N PRO A 161 -2.11 -6.25 -15.87
CA PRO A 161 -2.62 -4.97 -15.42
C PRO A 161 -4.07 -4.99 -14.94
N ALA A 162 -4.90 -5.93 -15.40
CA ALA A 162 -6.27 -6.12 -14.94
C ALA A 162 -6.39 -6.66 -13.51
N LEU A 163 -5.30 -7.20 -12.96
CA LEU A 163 -5.25 -7.66 -11.56
C LEU A 163 -5.41 -6.48 -10.60
N PHE A 164 -4.83 -5.33 -10.91
CA PHE A 164 -4.74 -4.20 -9.99
C PHE A 164 -5.98 -3.32 -10.08
N ILE A 165 -6.64 -3.12 -8.94
CA ILE A 165 -7.76 -2.19 -8.82
C ILE A 165 -7.25 -0.93 -8.09
N PRO A 166 -7.20 0.23 -8.77
CA PRO A 166 -6.75 1.47 -8.14
C PRO A 166 -7.65 1.87 -6.99
N ASN A 167 -7.06 1.91 -5.79
CA ASN A 167 -7.73 2.31 -4.55
C ASN A 167 -6.68 2.58 -3.46
N THR A 168 -7.13 3.03 -2.29
CA THR A 168 -6.31 3.13 -1.09
C THR A 168 -6.62 1.96 -0.17
N TYR A 169 -5.59 1.19 0.18
CA TYR A 169 -5.67 -0.03 0.97
C TYR A 169 -4.97 0.14 2.31
N GLU A 170 -5.50 -0.45 3.36
CA GLU A 170 -4.79 -0.59 4.64
C GLU A 170 -3.94 -1.85 4.59
N VAL A 171 -2.63 -1.69 4.77
CA VAL A 171 -1.62 -2.76 4.70
C VAL A 171 -0.57 -2.58 5.78
N TYR A 172 0.22 -3.62 6.07
CA TYR A 172 1.40 -3.47 6.90
C TYR A 172 2.56 -2.93 6.08
N TRP A 173 3.28 -1.97 6.64
CA TRP A 173 4.35 -1.27 5.95
C TRP A 173 5.51 -2.17 5.50
N ASN A 174 5.79 -3.25 6.24
CA ASN A 174 6.85 -4.21 5.98
C ASN A 174 6.40 -5.45 5.20
N MET A 175 5.26 -5.38 4.50
CA MET A 175 4.82 -6.49 3.65
C MET A 175 5.84 -6.75 2.54
N ASP A 176 6.01 -8.01 2.14
CA ASP A 176 6.87 -8.39 1.01
C ASP A 176 6.13 -8.31 -0.35
N ALA A 177 6.87 -8.45 -1.46
CA ALA A 177 6.32 -8.33 -2.80
C ALA A 177 5.22 -9.38 -3.08
N ASN A 178 5.39 -10.62 -2.60
CA ASN A 178 4.37 -11.64 -2.77
C ASN A 178 3.10 -11.31 -1.97
N GLN A 179 3.24 -10.88 -0.71
CA GLN A 179 2.12 -10.43 0.12
C GLN A 179 1.35 -9.26 -0.54
N PHE A 180 2.08 -8.31 -1.16
CA PHE A 180 1.47 -7.24 -1.93
C PHE A 180 0.63 -7.78 -3.09
N VAL A 181 1.19 -8.65 -3.93
CA VAL A 181 0.46 -9.20 -5.09
C VAL A 181 -0.74 -10.06 -4.65
N GLN A 182 -0.59 -10.89 -3.61
CA GLN A 182 -1.68 -11.68 -3.06
C GLN A 182 -2.79 -10.79 -2.46
N ARG A 183 -2.41 -9.67 -1.84
CA ARG A 183 -3.39 -8.67 -1.39
C ARG A 183 -4.15 -8.06 -2.57
N MET A 184 -3.46 -7.71 -3.66
CA MET A 184 -4.12 -7.18 -4.87
C MET A 184 -5.05 -8.22 -5.51
N LEU A 185 -4.65 -9.49 -5.54
CA LEU A 185 -5.50 -10.58 -6.03
C LEU A 185 -6.79 -10.72 -5.19
N LYS A 186 -6.68 -10.62 -3.86
CA LYS A 186 -7.83 -10.63 -2.96
C LYS A 186 -8.77 -9.45 -3.23
N GLU A 187 -8.22 -8.24 -3.36
CA GLU A 187 -8.99 -7.03 -3.63
C GLU A 187 -9.67 -7.08 -5.01
N ASN A 188 -8.98 -7.63 -6.02
CA ASN A 188 -9.57 -7.87 -7.34
C ASN A 188 -10.78 -8.81 -7.25
N LYS A 189 -10.65 -9.94 -6.57
CA LYS A 189 -11.77 -10.88 -6.36
C LYS A 189 -12.94 -10.24 -5.61
N THR A 190 -12.66 -9.39 -4.64
CA THR A 190 -13.69 -8.65 -3.88
C THR A 190 -14.37 -7.59 -4.74
N PHE A 191 -13.61 -6.93 -5.62
CA PHE A 191 -14.11 -5.92 -6.54
C PHE A 191 -15.10 -6.51 -7.55
N TRP A 192 -14.81 -7.69 -8.12
CA TRP A 192 -15.67 -8.39 -9.08
C TRP A 192 -16.82 -9.09 -8.36
N THR A 193 -17.77 -8.31 -7.83
CA THR A 193 -19.00 -8.82 -7.22
C THR A 193 -19.88 -9.53 -8.24
N GLU A 194 -20.81 -10.36 -7.77
CA GLU A 194 -21.79 -11.04 -8.63
C GLU A 194 -22.54 -10.06 -9.55
N GLN A 195 -22.90 -8.88 -9.02
CA GLN A 195 -23.56 -7.86 -9.82
C GLN A 195 -22.66 -7.34 -10.97
N ARG A 196 -21.36 -7.10 -10.74
CA ARG A 196 -20.42 -6.67 -11.77
C ARG A 196 -20.17 -7.77 -12.79
N LEU A 197 -20.03 -9.02 -12.33
CA LEU A 197 -19.88 -10.18 -13.21
C LEU A 197 -21.09 -10.35 -14.13
N LYS A 198 -22.30 -10.23 -13.61
CA LYS A 198 -23.54 -10.29 -14.39
C LYS A 198 -23.64 -9.17 -15.43
N LYS A 199 -23.22 -7.93 -15.07
CA LYS A 199 -23.14 -6.82 -16.04
C LYS A 199 -22.14 -7.13 -17.16
N ALA A 200 -20.95 -7.62 -16.83
CA ALA A 200 -19.93 -8.00 -17.80
C ALA A 200 -20.44 -9.10 -18.76
N GLU A 201 -21.10 -10.13 -18.22
CA GLU A 201 -21.72 -11.19 -19.01
C GLU A 201 -22.81 -10.66 -19.97
N THR A 202 -23.65 -9.73 -19.50
CA THR A 202 -24.68 -9.09 -20.33
C THR A 202 -24.09 -8.33 -21.53
N ILE A 203 -22.90 -7.76 -21.37
CA ILE A 203 -22.15 -7.08 -22.43
C ILE A 203 -21.46 -8.10 -23.35
N GLY A 204 -21.26 -9.36 -22.90
CA GLY A 204 -20.51 -10.40 -23.57
C GLY A 204 -19.00 -10.30 -23.37
N LEU A 205 -18.55 -9.69 -22.24
CA LEU A 205 -17.14 -9.51 -21.93
C LEU A 205 -16.76 -10.20 -20.60
N THR A 206 -15.57 -10.77 -20.55
CA THR A 206 -14.97 -11.25 -19.32
C THR A 206 -14.47 -10.06 -18.47
N PRO A 207 -14.23 -10.23 -17.16
CA PRO A 207 -13.64 -9.18 -16.28
C PRO A 207 -12.35 -8.57 -16.85
N VAL A 208 -11.47 -9.41 -17.42
CA VAL A 208 -10.23 -8.95 -18.05
C VAL A 208 -10.50 -8.12 -19.29
N GLN A 209 -11.48 -8.52 -20.12
CA GLN A 209 -11.88 -7.78 -21.29
C GLN A 209 -12.55 -6.45 -20.96
N VAL A 210 -13.36 -6.40 -19.90
CA VAL A 210 -13.90 -5.14 -19.36
C VAL A 210 -12.76 -4.22 -18.91
N SER A 211 -11.77 -4.73 -18.19
CA SER A 211 -10.58 -3.96 -17.77
C SER A 211 -9.76 -3.49 -18.98
N THR A 212 -9.67 -4.32 -20.02
CA THR A 212 -8.98 -3.97 -21.27
C THR A 212 -9.67 -2.81 -21.96
N LEU A 213 -10.99 -2.89 -22.15
CA LEU A 213 -11.76 -1.82 -22.78
C LEU A 213 -11.73 -0.54 -21.92
N ALA A 214 -11.86 -0.68 -20.59
CA ALA A 214 -11.77 0.43 -19.65
C ALA A 214 -10.44 1.18 -19.76
N SER A 215 -9.34 0.46 -19.97
CA SER A 215 -8.01 1.06 -20.13
C SER A 215 -7.89 1.90 -21.42
N ILE A 216 -8.61 1.51 -22.47
CA ILE A 216 -8.69 2.27 -23.73
C ILE A 216 -9.55 3.52 -23.53
N VAL A 217 -10.76 3.37 -22.97
CA VAL A 217 -11.68 4.47 -22.65
C VAL A 217 -11.00 5.54 -21.79
N GLU A 218 -10.19 5.14 -20.83
CA GLU A 218 -9.50 6.06 -19.93
C GLU A 218 -8.36 6.84 -20.59
N GLU A 219 -7.72 6.29 -21.60
CA GLU A 219 -6.71 7.00 -22.39
C GLU A 219 -7.34 7.87 -23.50
N GLU A 220 -8.60 7.63 -23.84
CA GLU A 220 -9.33 8.40 -24.86
C GLU A 220 -9.85 9.73 -24.30
N THR A 221 -10.41 9.71 -23.08
CA THR A 221 -10.92 10.91 -22.41
C THR A 221 -10.55 10.97 -20.93
N ALA A 222 -10.14 12.16 -20.48
CA ALA A 222 -9.93 12.45 -19.08
C ALA A 222 -11.24 12.83 -18.34
N VAL A 223 -12.30 13.13 -19.09
CA VAL A 223 -13.61 13.58 -18.57
C VAL A 223 -14.43 12.36 -18.17
N ASN A 224 -14.71 12.21 -16.88
CA ASN A 224 -15.41 11.02 -16.37
C ASN A 224 -16.82 10.85 -16.93
N GLU A 225 -17.53 11.96 -17.16
CA GLU A 225 -18.88 12.01 -17.68
C GLU A 225 -18.99 11.50 -19.15
N GLU A 226 -17.90 11.61 -19.92
CA GLU A 226 -17.84 11.14 -21.30
C GLU A 226 -17.52 9.64 -21.41
N LYS A 227 -16.86 9.07 -20.40
CA LYS A 227 -16.40 7.68 -20.44
C LYS A 227 -17.50 6.65 -20.74
N PRO A 228 -18.75 6.76 -20.21
CA PRO A 228 -19.81 5.82 -20.57
C PRO A 228 -20.20 5.91 -22.06
N MET A 229 -20.15 7.09 -22.66
CA MET A 229 -20.44 7.28 -24.08
C MET A 229 -19.33 6.70 -24.96
N VAL A 230 -18.07 6.96 -24.63
CA VAL A 230 -16.90 6.38 -25.31
C VAL A 230 -16.91 4.85 -25.19
N ALA A 231 -17.24 4.32 -24.01
CA ALA A 231 -17.40 2.88 -23.81
C ALA A 231 -18.50 2.30 -24.72
N GLY A 232 -19.64 2.97 -24.82
CA GLY A 232 -20.74 2.59 -25.71
C GLY A 232 -20.34 2.56 -27.18
N LEU A 233 -19.58 3.58 -27.64
CA LEU A 233 -19.04 3.60 -28.98
C LEU A 233 -18.19 2.35 -29.29
N TYR A 234 -17.26 2.02 -28.40
CA TYR A 234 -16.38 0.85 -28.60
C TYR A 234 -17.14 -0.49 -28.47
N ILE A 235 -18.09 -0.60 -27.57
CA ILE A 235 -18.95 -1.81 -27.44
C ILE A 235 -19.76 -2.01 -28.73
N ASN A 236 -20.30 -0.93 -29.32
CA ASN A 236 -21.02 -1.01 -30.58
C ASN A 236 -20.12 -1.46 -31.73
N ARG A 237 -18.87 -0.96 -31.79
CA ARG A 237 -17.87 -1.43 -32.77
C ARG A 237 -17.55 -2.90 -32.62
N LEU A 238 -17.32 -3.35 -31.38
CA LEU A 238 -17.08 -4.78 -31.06
C LEU A 238 -18.23 -5.66 -31.52
N LYS A 239 -19.49 -5.28 -31.20
CA LYS A 239 -20.69 -6.03 -31.62
C LYS A 239 -20.89 -6.10 -33.13
N ARG A 240 -20.42 -5.09 -33.86
CA ARG A 240 -20.50 -5.04 -35.32
C ARG A 240 -19.26 -5.63 -36.03
N GLY A 241 -18.29 -6.17 -35.27
CA GLY A 241 -17.03 -6.69 -35.82
C GLY A 241 -16.12 -5.63 -36.42
N MET A 242 -16.33 -4.34 -36.09
CA MET A 242 -15.53 -3.23 -36.60
C MET A 242 -14.21 -3.10 -35.86
N LEU A 243 -13.19 -2.58 -36.51
CA LEU A 243 -11.94 -2.18 -35.86
C LEU A 243 -12.22 -1.07 -34.83
N LEU A 244 -11.58 -1.15 -33.65
CA LEU A 244 -11.78 -0.13 -32.61
C LEU A 244 -11.18 1.22 -33.04
N GLN A 245 -10.02 1.22 -33.70
CA GLN A 245 -9.32 2.42 -34.21
C GLN A 245 -9.08 3.43 -33.07
N ALA A 246 -8.56 2.92 -31.96
CA ALA A 246 -8.26 3.72 -30.78
C ALA A 246 -6.79 4.15 -30.80
N ASP A 247 -6.53 5.43 -30.94
CA ASP A 247 -5.18 6.03 -30.96
C ASP A 247 -4.30 5.64 -29.79
N PRO A 248 -4.83 5.55 -28.54
CA PRO A 248 -4.05 5.11 -27.39
C PRO A 248 -3.41 3.73 -27.55
N THR A 249 -4.04 2.83 -28.28
CA THR A 249 -3.52 1.48 -28.51
C THR A 249 -2.29 1.48 -29.44
N VAL A 250 -2.24 2.43 -30.37
CA VAL A 250 -1.07 2.65 -31.23
C VAL A 250 0.10 3.23 -30.43
N LYS A 251 -0.15 4.23 -29.58
CA LYS A 251 0.87 4.78 -28.65
C LYS A 251 1.46 3.69 -27.75
N PHE A 252 0.60 2.81 -27.23
CA PHE A 252 1.03 1.67 -26.43
C PHE A 252 1.88 0.67 -27.22
N SER A 253 1.48 0.36 -28.47
CA SER A 253 2.22 -0.52 -29.38
C SER A 253 3.62 -0.03 -29.67
N LEU A 254 3.77 1.29 -29.83
CA LEU A 254 5.06 1.96 -30.07
C LEU A 254 5.87 2.17 -28.79
N LYS A 255 5.26 2.02 -27.61
CA LYS A 255 5.82 2.43 -26.31
C LYS A 255 6.18 3.93 -26.25
N GLU A 256 5.53 4.75 -27.06
CA GLU A 256 5.74 6.19 -27.18
C GLU A 256 4.57 6.97 -26.60
N PHE A 257 4.45 6.97 -25.28
CA PHE A 257 3.33 7.60 -24.56
C PHE A 257 3.30 9.14 -24.65
N GLY A 258 4.40 9.76 -25.06
CA GLY A 258 4.53 11.22 -25.24
C GLY A 258 4.08 11.74 -26.62
N LEU A 259 3.69 10.87 -27.55
CA LEU A 259 3.24 11.29 -28.86
C LEU A 259 2.00 12.18 -28.75
N ARG A 260 2.13 13.42 -29.23
CA ARG A 260 1.00 14.38 -29.28
C ARG A 260 0.03 14.10 -30.43
N ARG A 261 0.52 13.56 -31.55
CA ARG A 261 -0.26 13.26 -32.76
C ARG A 261 0.14 11.92 -33.34
N ILE A 262 -0.85 11.09 -33.66
CA ILE A 262 -0.66 9.87 -34.45
C ILE A 262 -0.60 10.25 -35.95
N LEU A 263 0.43 9.75 -36.64
CA LEU A 263 0.62 9.90 -38.09
C LEU A 263 0.29 8.58 -38.76
N PHE A 264 -0.01 8.60 -40.08
CA PHE A 264 -0.33 7.39 -40.85
C PHE A 264 0.71 6.28 -40.72
N LYS A 265 2.01 6.60 -40.73
CA LYS A 265 3.09 5.64 -40.52
C LYS A 265 3.00 4.90 -39.17
N HIS A 266 2.40 5.52 -38.14
CA HIS A 266 2.24 4.91 -36.81
C HIS A 266 1.10 3.89 -36.81
N LEU A 267 0.09 4.04 -37.69
CA LEU A 267 -1.03 3.12 -37.82
C LEU A 267 -0.62 1.78 -38.44
N GLU A 268 0.55 1.74 -39.08
CA GLU A 268 1.08 0.56 -39.78
C GLU A 268 1.85 -0.38 -38.80
N VAL A 269 2.09 0.04 -37.57
CA VAL A 269 2.85 -0.79 -36.60
C VAL A 269 2.22 -2.18 -36.45
N ASP A 270 3.04 -3.21 -36.64
CA ASP A 270 2.61 -4.59 -36.50
C ASP A 270 2.68 -5.03 -35.04
N SER A 271 1.56 -4.90 -34.37
CA SER A 271 1.41 -5.25 -32.95
C SER A 271 0.00 -5.73 -32.71
N PRO A 272 -0.21 -6.80 -31.91
CA PRO A 272 -1.55 -7.27 -31.55
C PRO A 272 -2.35 -6.24 -30.74
N TYR A 273 -1.70 -5.19 -30.25
CA TYR A 273 -2.36 -4.06 -29.61
C TYR A 273 -2.86 -3.01 -30.60
N ASN A 274 -2.45 -3.04 -31.87
CA ASN A 274 -2.85 -2.05 -32.86
C ASN A 274 -4.30 -2.29 -33.34
N THR A 275 -5.25 -1.57 -32.76
CA THR A 275 -6.68 -1.70 -33.09
C THR A 275 -7.11 -1.05 -34.40
N TYR A 276 -6.18 -0.49 -35.16
CA TYR A 276 -6.38 -0.11 -36.57
C TYR A 276 -6.14 -1.28 -37.53
N ARG A 277 -5.40 -2.31 -37.13
CA ARG A 277 -5.06 -3.48 -37.95
C ARG A 277 -5.78 -4.74 -37.49
N TYR A 278 -5.98 -4.91 -36.19
CA TYR A 278 -6.52 -6.12 -35.59
C TYR A 278 -7.92 -5.86 -35.02
N ALA A 279 -8.89 -6.66 -35.45
CA ALA A 279 -10.27 -6.58 -34.94
C ALA A 279 -10.39 -7.10 -33.52
N GLY A 280 -11.36 -6.58 -32.79
CA GLY A 280 -11.61 -6.97 -31.41
C GLY A 280 -10.78 -6.18 -30.39
N LEU A 281 -10.77 -6.69 -29.17
CA LEU A 281 -9.96 -6.12 -28.08
C LEU A 281 -8.49 -6.56 -28.22
N PRO A 282 -7.53 -5.71 -27.80
CA PRO A 282 -6.14 -6.10 -27.70
C PRO A 282 -5.96 -7.21 -26.63
N PRO A 283 -4.78 -7.87 -26.58
CA PRO A 283 -4.53 -9.02 -25.68
C PRO A 283 -4.70 -8.72 -24.19
N GLY A 284 -4.68 -7.46 -23.80
CA GLY A 284 -4.83 -7.02 -22.43
C GLY A 284 -4.88 -5.50 -22.29
N PRO A 285 -5.02 -5.00 -21.05
CA PRO A 285 -5.11 -3.56 -20.79
C PRO A 285 -3.83 -2.81 -21.21
N ILE A 286 -3.98 -1.60 -21.72
CA ILE A 286 -2.88 -0.69 -22.08
C ILE A 286 -2.43 0.20 -20.89
N ARG A 287 -3.12 0.10 -19.78
CA ARG A 287 -2.81 0.67 -18.46
C ARG A 287 -3.57 -0.08 -17.37
N VAL A 288 -3.22 0.13 -16.12
CA VAL A 288 -4.08 -0.25 -14.99
C VAL A 288 -5.32 0.66 -15.01
N PRO A 289 -6.53 0.16 -15.33
CA PRO A 289 -7.71 0.99 -15.47
C PRO A 289 -8.23 1.45 -14.10
N SER A 290 -8.76 2.67 -14.03
CA SER A 290 -9.43 3.15 -12.81
C SER A 290 -10.77 2.45 -12.57
N ILE A 291 -11.27 2.50 -11.33
CA ILE A 291 -12.61 2.02 -11.00
C ILE A 291 -13.65 2.74 -11.86
N VAL A 292 -13.51 4.06 -12.06
CA VAL A 292 -14.41 4.85 -12.89
C VAL A 292 -14.41 4.35 -14.34
N GLY A 293 -13.24 4.03 -14.90
CA GLY A 293 -13.13 3.45 -16.23
C GLY A 293 -13.84 2.10 -16.34
N ILE A 294 -13.64 1.20 -15.36
CA ILE A 294 -14.32 -0.10 -15.33
C ILE A 294 -15.84 0.06 -15.21
N GLU A 295 -16.30 0.90 -14.29
CA GLU A 295 -17.74 1.16 -14.10
C GLU A 295 -18.36 1.81 -15.34
N SER A 296 -17.62 2.63 -16.07
CA SER A 296 -18.10 3.24 -17.31
C SER A 296 -18.34 2.21 -18.42
N VAL A 297 -17.54 1.15 -18.47
CA VAL A 297 -17.76 0.02 -19.39
C VAL A 297 -18.97 -0.82 -18.94
N LEU A 298 -19.05 -1.13 -17.64
CA LEU A 298 -20.16 -1.93 -17.08
C LEU A 298 -21.52 -1.22 -17.16
N ASN A 299 -21.52 0.11 -17.25
CA ASN A 299 -22.71 0.96 -17.31
C ASN A 299 -22.66 1.88 -18.54
N TYR A 300 -22.19 1.35 -19.67
CA TYR A 300 -22.02 2.14 -20.89
C TYR A 300 -23.33 2.78 -21.38
N ALA A 301 -23.20 3.95 -22.01
CA ALA A 301 -24.36 4.62 -22.62
C ALA A 301 -24.79 3.88 -23.89
N HIS A 302 -26.06 3.53 -23.95
CA HIS A 302 -26.67 2.94 -25.13
C HIS A 302 -26.96 4.07 -26.15
N HIS A 303 -26.30 4.02 -27.29
CA HIS A 303 -26.54 4.89 -28.45
C HIS A 303 -26.31 4.11 -29.73
N ASN A 304 -26.87 4.61 -30.81
CA ASN A 304 -26.80 3.98 -32.15
C ASN A 304 -25.48 4.30 -32.85
#